data_b32c027a9120f54d3762807b62c075d2
#
_entry.id   b32c027a9120f54d3762807b62c075d2
#
_cell.length_a   1.000
_cell.length_b   1.000
_cell.length_c   1.000
_cell.angle_alpha   90.00
_cell.angle_beta   90.00
_cell.angle_gamma   90.00
#
_symmetry.space_group_name_H-M   'P 1'
#
loop_
_entity.id
_entity.type
_entity.pdbx_description
1 polymer ?
#
loop_
_entity_poly.entity_id
_entity_poly.type
_entity_poly.pdbx_seq_one_letter_code
_entity_poly.pdbx_strand_id
1 'polypeptide(L)'
;MTRCSKAGRGLLLAGLMSVFASAACDAPRDAIIVDEGMVTVENQTAREWRKVRVTDNDHFSGGVDVLPPGGRLNAPLSQFQTGLGQKFDRGRQSVFKVEVTATEPDGTPVAVKWNPVRR
;
A
#
# COMPACT_ATOMS: atom_id res chain seq x y z
N MET A 1 -1.02 -18.30 -2.88
CA MET A 1 -0.28 -18.26 -2.92
C MET A 1 0.53 -18.55 -3.86
N THR A 2 1.19 -18.34 -4.13
CA THR A 2 1.89 -18.38 -5.06
C THR A 2 2.95 -19.10 -4.95
N ARG A 3 3.41 -19.55 -5.38
CA ARG A 3 4.34 -20.19 -5.31
C ARG A 3 5.22 -20.08 -6.22
N CYS A 4 6.05 -19.93 -6.15
CA CYS A 4 6.86 -19.74 -7.13
C CYS A 4 7.35 -21.02 -7.47
N SER A 5 7.24 -21.51 -7.40
CA SER A 5 7.67 -22.55 -7.68
C SER A 5 8.09 -23.10 -8.58
N LYS A 6 8.32 -23.30 -9.04
CA LYS A 6 8.70 -23.79 -9.68
C LYS A 6 9.33 -23.78 -10.36
N ALA A 7 9.52 -23.75 -10.64
CA ALA A 7 10.10 -23.51 -11.33
C ALA A 7 11.01 -24.25 -11.62
N GLY A 8 11.42 -24.48 -11.75
CA GLY A 8 12.27 -24.91 -11.90
C GLY A 8 12.61 -25.95 -12.46
N ARG A 9 12.49 -26.43 -12.77
CA ARG A 9 12.76 -27.27 -13.09
C ARG A 9 13.28 -27.42 -14.01
N GLY A 10 13.54 -27.28 -14.46
CA GLY A 10 13.99 -27.43 -15.10
C GLY A 10 14.80 -27.41 -15.55
N LEU A 11 15.21 -27.44 -15.72
CA LEU A 11 15.90 -27.38 -16.07
C LEU A 11 16.78 -27.48 -16.41
N LEU A 12 17.16 -27.59 -16.51
CA LEU A 12 17.91 -27.78 -16.66
C LEU A 12 18.73 -27.45 -17.33
N LEU A 13 19.11 -27.41 -17.80
CA LEU A 13 19.80 -27.16 -18.38
C LEU A 13 20.17 -26.27 -18.59
N ALA A 14 20.07 -26.06 -18.83
CA ALA A 14 20.37 -25.09 -19.11
C ALA A 14 20.53 -24.33 -18.29
N GLY A 15 20.42 -24.41 -17.77
CA GLY A 15 20.53 -23.74 -16.85
C GLY A 15 20.93 -22.52 -16.98
N LEU A 16 21.20 -22.12 -17.32
CA LEU A 16 21.65 -21.01 -17.32
C LEU A 16 20.83 -20.10 -17.17
N MET A 17 20.16 -19.83 -17.45
CA MET A 17 19.48 -18.86 -17.39
C MET A 17 18.76 -18.81 -16.40
N SER A 18 18.53 -19.09 -15.97
CA SER A 18 17.86 -19.08 -15.01
C SER A 18 17.81 -18.12 -14.23
N VAL A 19 18.22 -17.64 -14.11
CA VAL A 19 18.35 -16.77 -13.35
C VAL A 19 17.36 -15.99 -13.00
N PHE A 20 16.92 -15.34 -13.36
CA PHE A 20 16.14 -14.44 -12.97
C PHE A 20 14.91 -14.72 -12.51
N ALA A 21 14.47 -15.46 -12.66
CA ALA A 21 13.26 -15.64 -12.25
C ALA A 21 13.00 -15.45 -10.88
N SER A 22 13.87 -15.48 -10.13
CA SER A 22 13.58 -15.48 -8.81
C SER A 22 12.76 -14.46 -8.27
N ALA A 23 12.82 -13.37 -8.74
CA ALA A 23 12.12 -12.33 -8.09
C ALA A 23 10.67 -12.51 -8.03
N ALA A 24 10.11 -13.26 -8.86
CA ALA A 24 8.69 -13.38 -8.88
C ALA A 24 8.15 -14.19 -7.76
N CYS A 25 8.98 -14.69 -6.91
CA CYS A 25 8.49 -15.54 -5.86
C CYS A 25 7.87 -14.83 -4.69
N ASP A 26 7.93 -13.52 -4.67
CA ASP A 26 7.37 -12.81 -3.54
C ASP A 26 5.87 -12.93 -3.49
N ALA A 27 5.35 -13.22 -2.33
CA ALA A 27 3.91 -13.27 -2.15
C ALA A 27 3.34 -11.86 -2.26
N PRO A 28 2.12 -11.73 -2.73
CA PRO A 28 1.48 -10.42 -2.76
C PRO A 28 1.33 -9.89 -1.35
N ARG A 29 1.51 -8.60 -1.19
CA ARG A 29 1.32 -7.96 0.09
C ARG A 29 0.22 -6.93 -0.04
N ASP A 30 -0.40 -6.60 1.06
CA ASP A 30 -1.39 -5.56 1.05
C ASP A 30 -0.72 -4.22 0.80
N ALA A 31 -1.32 -3.42 -0.03
CA ALA A 31 -0.80 -2.08 -0.29
C ALA A 31 -1.02 -1.16 0.91
N ILE A 32 -1.97 -1.48 1.76
CA ILE A 32 -2.24 -0.69 2.95
C ILE A 32 -2.12 -1.60 4.16
N ILE A 33 -1.34 -1.19 5.13
CA ILE A 33 -1.17 -1.93 6.38
C ILE A 33 -1.48 -0.98 7.51
N VAL A 34 -2.37 -1.40 8.40
CA VAL A 34 -2.70 -0.61 9.58
C VAL A 34 -2.24 -1.39 10.79
N ASP A 35 -1.29 -0.83 11.55
CA ASP A 35 -0.69 -1.57 12.63
C ASP A 35 -0.20 -0.63 13.70
N GLU A 36 -0.66 -0.82 14.92
CA GLU A 36 -0.13 -0.11 16.07
C GLU A 36 -0.02 1.40 15.91
N GLY A 37 -1.05 1.99 15.41
CA GLY A 37 -1.07 3.43 15.32
C GLY A 37 -0.39 3.99 14.10
N MET A 38 -0.08 3.15 13.14
CA MET A 38 0.61 3.56 11.93
C MET A 38 -0.16 3.05 10.73
N VAL A 39 -0.34 3.88 9.72
CA VAL A 39 -0.87 3.47 8.44
C VAL A 39 0.29 3.50 7.46
N THR A 40 0.55 2.38 6.82
CA THR A 40 1.59 2.28 5.82
C THR A 40 0.94 2.05 4.48
N VAL A 41 1.30 2.85 3.49
CA VAL A 41 0.79 2.73 2.14
C VAL A 41 1.95 2.47 1.21
N GLU A 42 1.84 1.46 0.39
CA GLU A 42 2.90 1.11 -0.54
C GLU A 42 2.39 1.24 -1.97
N ASN A 43 3.11 1.93 -2.79
CA ASN A 43 2.79 2.02 -4.20
C ASN A 43 3.37 0.79 -4.89
N GLN A 44 2.55 -0.21 -5.09
CA GLN A 44 2.99 -1.48 -5.66
C GLN A 44 2.87 -1.49 -7.17
N THR A 45 2.63 -0.34 -7.78
CA THR A 45 2.52 -0.26 -9.23
C THR A 45 3.82 0.23 -9.83
N ALA A 46 3.89 0.22 -11.15
CA ALA A 46 5.07 0.70 -11.86
C ALA A 46 5.00 2.19 -12.15
N ARG A 47 3.97 2.86 -11.65
CA ARG A 47 3.77 4.27 -11.94
C ARG A 47 3.81 5.10 -10.69
N GLU A 48 4.26 6.33 -10.84
CA GLU A 48 4.29 7.27 -9.74
C GLU A 48 2.87 7.69 -9.37
N TRP A 49 2.63 7.87 -8.10
CA TRP A 49 1.35 8.41 -7.62
C TRP A 49 1.56 9.85 -7.17
N ARG A 50 0.68 10.72 -7.56
CA ARG A 50 0.73 12.14 -7.19
C ARG A 50 -0.50 12.54 -6.42
N LYS A 51 -0.36 13.54 -5.58
CA LYS A 51 -1.44 14.05 -4.75
C LYS A 51 -2.08 12.92 -3.96
N VAL A 52 -1.23 12.18 -3.29
CA VAL A 52 -1.66 11.01 -2.54
C VAL A 52 -2.38 11.48 -1.28
N ARG A 53 -3.63 11.05 -1.13
CA ARG A 53 -4.40 11.37 0.05
C ARG A 53 -4.85 10.10 0.69
N VAL A 54 -4.64 10.02 1.98
CA VAL A 54 -5.05 8.87 2.78
C VAL A 54 -6.15 9.34 3.70
N THR A 55 -7.28 8.67 3.68
CA THR A 55 -8.43 9.05 4.51
C THR A 55 -8.78 7.87 5.40
N ASP A 56 -8.84 8.12 6.71
CA ASP A 56 -9.19 7.11 7.69
C ASP A 56 -10.62 7.36 8.14
N ASN A 57 -11.43 6.31 8.18
CA ASN A 57 -12.80 6.39 8.71
C ASN A 57 -13.61 7.52 8.07
N ASP A 58 -13.31 7.87 6.82
CA ASP A 58 -14.02 8.88 6.05
C ASP A 58 -13.87 10.30 6.54
N HIS A 59 -13.19 10.54 7.64
CA HIS A 59 -13.12 11.88 8.22
C HIS A 59 -11.73 12.39 8.47
N PHE A 60 -10.77 11.51 8.67
CA PHE A 60 -9.40 11.92 9.01
C PHE A 60 -8.51 11.73 7.81
N SER A 61 -7.80 12.75 7.41
CA SER A 61 -6.98 12.65 6.21
C SER A 61 -5.57 13.16 6.42
N GLY A 62 -4.70 12.69 5.58
CA GLY A 62 -3.33 13.13 5.48
C GLY A 62 -2.84 12.69 4.13
N GLY A 63 -1.57 12.93 3.83
CA GLY A 63 -1.07 12.50 2.54
C GLY A 63 0.30 13.05 2.21
N VAL A 64 0.70 12.83 0.97
CA VAL A 64 2.00 13.25 0.49
C VAL A 64 1.83 13.63 -0.97
N ASP A 65 2.69 14.51 -1.47
CA ASP A 65 2.57 14.96 -2.85
C ASP A 65 2.92 13.90 -3.87
N VAL A 66 3.90 13.06 -3.58
CA VAL A 66 4.40 12.08 -4.54
C VAL A 66 4.76 10.80 -3.82
N LEU A 67 4.39 9.67 -4.40
CA LEU A 67 4.81 8.37 -3.91
C LEU A 67 5.31 7.59 -5.13
N PRO A 68 6.61 7.43 -5.24
CA PRO A 68 7.16 6.78 -6.45
C PRO A 68 6.84 5.29 -6.49
N PRO A 69 7.07 4.66 -7.64
CA PRO A 69 6.86 3.21 -7.72
C PRO A 69 7.70 2.50 -6.67
N GLY A 70 7.09 1.58 -5.97
CA GLY A 70 7.75 0.88 -4.88
C GLY A 70 7.94 1.70 -3.62
N GLY A 71 7.51 2.96 -3.65
CA GLY A 71 7.66 3.82 -2.49
C GLY A 71 6.67 3.48 -1.40
N ARG A 72 7.00 3.88 -0.19
CA ARG A 72 6.20 3.56 0.97
C ARG A 72 5.99 4.81 1.82
N LEU A 73 4.77 5.03 2.21
CA LEU A 73 4.40 6.14 3.08
C LEU A 73 4.04 5.58 4.43
N ASN A 74 4.72 6.04 5.48
CA ASN A 74 4.39 5.64 6.84
C ASN A 74 3.78 6.84 7.53
N ALA A 75 2.53 6.73 7.90
CA ALA A 75 1.80 7.85 8.46
C ALA A 75 1.24 7.49 9.83
N PRO A 76 1.77 8.08 10.88
CA PRO A 76 1.20 7.86 12.20
C PRO A 76 -0.23 8.35 12.25
N LEU A 77 -1.10 7.58 12.92
CA LEU A 77 -2.50 7.98 13.00
C LEU A 77 -2.67 9.34 13.64
N SER A 78 -1.78 9.71 14.55
CA SER A 78 -1.88 11.00 15.22
C SER A 78 -1.68 12.19 14.27
N GLN A 79 -1.21 11.95 13.06
CA GLN A 79 -1.03 13.02 12.11
C GLN A 79 -2.25 13.23 11.21
N PHE A 80 -3.25 12.38 11.35
CA PHE A 80 -4.45 12.52 10.55
C PHE A 80 -5.43 13.47 11.24
N GLN A 81 -6.07 14.32 10.47
CA GLN A 81 -6.98 15.31 11.02
C GLN A 81 -8.25 15.40 10.22
N THR A 82 -9.33 15.80 10.88
CA THR A 82 -10.56 16.10 10.19
C THR A 82 -10.45 17.48 9.54
N GLY A 83 -11.46 17.85 8.76
CA GLY A 83 -11.49 19.18 8.18
C GLY A 83 -11.55 20.30 9.20
N LEU A 84 -11.94 19.98 10.44
CA LEU A 84 -11.97 20.97 11.51
C LEU A 84 -10.72 20.91 12.37
N GLY A 85 -9.75 20.12 12.00
CA GLY A 85 -8.47 20.08 12.71
C GLY A 85 -8.43 19.13 13.90
N GLN A 86 -9.44 18.29 14.07
CA GLN A 86 -9.43 17.31 15.15
C GLN A 86 -8.55 16.14 14.77
N LYS A 87 -7.67 15.74 15.65
CA LYS A 87 -6.74 14.67 15.36
C LYS A 87 -7.33 13.32 15.72
N PHE A 88 -6.85 12.31 15.03
CA PHE A 88 -7.25 10.94 15.29
C PHE A 88 -6.75 10.55 16.69
N ASP A 89 -7.60 9.96 17.49
CA ASP A 89 -7.28 9.60 18.86
C ASP A 89 -7.46 8.09 19.03
N ARG A 90 -6.36 7.36 19.07
CA ARG A 90 -6.40 5.91 19.18
C ARG A 90 -7.06 5.43 20.48
N GLY A 91 -7.02 6.24 21.50
CA GLY A 91 -7.61 5.86 22.76
C GLY A 91 -9.13 5.84 22.71
N ARG A 92 -9.71 6.48 21.71
CA ARG A 92 -11.16 6.60 21.62
C ARG A 92 -11.70 5.99 20.35
N GLN A 93 -10.87 5.73 19.37
CA GLN A 93 -11.32 5.28 18.07
C GLN A 93 -10.42 4.19 17.55
N SER A 94 -10.95 3.37 16.68
CA SER A 94 -10.13 2.42 15.98
C SER A 94 -10.34 2.64 14.50
N VAL A 95 -9.39 2.20 13.70
CA VAL A 95 -9.47 2.37 12.25
C VAL A 95 -10.32 1.26 11.69
N PHE A 96 -11.40 1.61 11.03
CA PHE A 96 -12.25 0.61 10.41
C PHE A 96 -12.28 0.76 8.89
N LYS A 97 -11.58 1.76 8.35
CA LYS A 97 -11.56 1.97 6.93
C LYS A 97 -10.42 2.90 6.57
N VAL A 98 -9.68 2.55 5.55
CA VAL A 98 -8.64 3.43 5.01
C VAL A 98 -8.83 3.46 3.50
N GLU A 99 -8.79 4.64 2.95
CA GLU A 99 -8.92 4.80 1.52
C GLU A 99 -7.79 5.68 1.03
N VAL A 100 -7.10 5.25 0.00
CA VAL A 100 -6.01 6.02 -0.58
C VAL A 100 -6.43 6.43 -1.97
N THR A 101 -6.33 7.71 -2.27
CA THR A 101 -6.58 8.21 -3.60
C THR A 101 -5.36 8.95 -4.10
N ALA A 102 -5.13 8.90 -5.39
CA ALA A 102 -4.01 9.57 -5.99
C ALA A 102 -4.27 9.72 -7.49
N THR A 103 -3.33 10.33 -8.21
CA THR A 103 -3.39 10.37 -9.65
C THR A 103 -2.05 9.95 -10.20
N GLU A 104 -2.08 9.26 -11.31
CA GLU A 104 -0.86 8.98 -12.05
C GLU A 104 -0.44 10.20 -12.84
N PRO A 105 0.78 10.27 -13.33
CA PRO A 105 1.23 11.45 -14.06
C PRO A 105 0.37 11.81 -15.26
N ASP A 106 -0.29 10.84 -15.87
CA ASP A 106 -1.15 11.10 -17.01
C ASP A 106 -2.58 11.46 -16.60
N GLY A 107 -2.85 11.59 -15.30
CA GLY A 107 -4.16 11.95 -14.80
C GLY A 107 -5.07 10.79 -14.46
N THR A 108 -4.60 9.57 -14.65
CA THR A 108 -5.44 8.42 -14.33
C THR A 108 -5.65 8.33 -12.81
N PRO A 109 -6.89 8.19 -12.36
CA PRO A 109 -7.13 8.12 -10.92
C PRO A 109 -6.72 6.78 -10.34
N VAL A 110 -6.29 6.83 -9.10
CA VAL A 110 -5.90 5.64 -8.35
C VAL A 110 -6.72 5.60 -7.09
N ALA A 111 -7.24 4.44 -6.74
CA ALA A 111 -7.97 4.27 -5.49
C ALA A 111 -7.67 2.90 -4.92
N VAL A 112 -7.29 2.86 -3.65
CA VAL A 112 -7.00 1.62 -2.95
C VAL A 112 -7.72 1.69 -1.61
N LYS A 113 -8.34 0.61 -1.20
CA LYS A 113 -9.13 0.59 0.03
C LYS A 113 -8.69 -0.53 0.94
N TRP A 114 -8.88 -0.31 2.22
CA TRP A 114 -8.57 -1.29 3.25
C TRP A 114 -9.70 -1.30 4.28
N ASN A 115 -10.08 -2.48 4.69
CA ASN A 115 -11.01 -2.67 5.79
C ASN A 115 -10.50 -3.81 6.64
N PRO A 116 -10.80 -3.82 7.93
CA PRO A 116 -10.44 -4.97 8.74
C PRO A 116 -11.14 -6.20 8.22
N VAL A 117 -10.43 -7.28 8.24
CA VAL A 117 -11.03 -8.53 7.81
C VAL A 117 -12.08 -8.93 8.80
N ARG A 118 -13.24 -9.36 8.29
CA ARG A 118 -14.17 -9.75 9.14
C ARG A 118 -14.47 -11.11 8.92
N ARG A 119 -14.70 -11.85 9.73
CA ARG A 119 -14.93 -13.22 9.55
C ARG A 119 -16.24 -13.61 9.90
#